data_9cf70e9f13fb7cc0b962b4eab5e7cb92
#
_entry.id   9cf70e9f13fb7cc0b962b4eab5e7cb92
#
_cell.length_a   1.000
_cell.length_b   1.000
_cell.length_c   1.000
_cell.angle_alpha   90.00
_cell.angle_beta   90.00
_cell.angle_gamma   90.00
#
_symmetry.space_group_name_H-M   'P 1'
#
loop_
_entity.id
_entity.type
_entity.pdbx_description
1 polymer ?
#
loop_
_entity_poly.entity_id
_entity_poly.type
_entity_poly.pdbx_seq_one_letter_code
_entity_poly.pdbx_strand_id
1 'polypeptide(L)'
;MHIDHSGWNTVLRNGRWVPTFPKAKYIFHKREYAAWEESTKRGETRAGGGGNVWRFNCEPVVAAGQALLVDDDFALDDTFWLTPTPGHSPCHCCVNIRSRGQHAVVIGDLMHHALQCREPAWSTIFDWDADEAARSRRGFLGKVAGTGSFVLPIHFPHPTAGRVEADCNRFSYKFVR
;
A
#
# COMPACT_ATOMS: atom_id res chain seq x y z
N MET A 1 -3.94 6.86 0.40
CA MET A 1 -4.57 6.79 1.76
C MET A 1 -6.06 6.58 1.62
N HIS A 2 -6.46 5.32 1.52
CA HIS A 2 -7.85 4.91 1.39
C HIS A 2 -8.46 4.57 2.76
N ILE A 3 -9.80 4.63 2.85
CA ILE A 3 -10.51 4.51 4.12
C ILE A 3 -10.35 3.13 4.77
N ASP A 4 -10.32 2.09 3.98
CA ASP A 4 -10.19 0.69 4.39
C ASP A 4 -8.78 0.32 4.91
N HIS A 5 -7.78 1.21 4.70
CA HIS A 5 -6.43 1.03 5.22
C HIS A 5 -6.09 1.99 6.36
N SER A 6 -6.62 3.20 6.33
CA SER A 6 -6.23 4.27 7.26
C SER A 6 -7.19 4.44 8.45
N GLY A 7 -8.33 3.75 8.48
CA GLY A 7 -9.36 3.93 9.51
C GLY A 7 -8.88 3.70 10.95
N TRP A 8 -7.90 2.81 11.14
CA TRP A 8 -7.33 2.53 12.46
C TRP A 8 -6.28 3.53 12.92
N ASN A 9 -5.87 4.46 12.07
CA ASN A 9 -4.92 5.49 12.47
C ASN A 9 -5.43 6.33 13.63
N THR A 10 -6.74 6.54 13.70
CA THR A 10 -7.37 7.43 14.68
C THR A 10 -8.60 6.82 15.30
N VAL A 11 -8.98 7.33 16.45
CA VAL A 11 -10.19 6.99 17.20
C VAL A 11 -10.87 8.24 17.70
N LEU A 12 -12.20 8.26 17.68
CA LEU A 12 -12.97 9.38 18.24
C LEU A 12 -13.04 9.28 19.76
N ARG A 13 -12.46 10.26 20.47
CA ARG A 13 -12.51 10.38 21.94
C ARG A 13 -12.97 11.77 22.33
N ASN A 14 -14.03 11.85 23.13
CA ASN A 14 -14.59 13.13 23.62
C ASN A 14 -14.84 14.14 22.48
N GLY A 15 -15.37 13.68 21.35
CA GLY A 15 -15.69 14.51 20.19
C GLY A 15 -14.47 14.95 19.35
N ARG A 16 -13.28 14.41 19.60
CA ARG A 16 -12.05 14.69 18.84
C ARG A 16 -11.43 13.42 18.30
N TRP A 17 -10.97 13.47 17.05
CA TRP A 17 -10.15 12.42 16.47
C TRP A 17 -8.74 12.53 17.01
N VAL A 18 -8.23 11.42 17.56
CA VAL A 18 -6.89 11.33 18.15
C VAL A 18 -6.21 10.05 17.64
N PRO A 19 -4.86 9.99 17.61
CA PRO A 19 -4.16 8.77 17.23
C PRO A 19 -4.56 7.57 18.07
N THR A 20 -4.86 6.46 17.41
CA THR A 20 -5.22 5.19 18.09
C THR A 20 -4.04 4.64 18.89
N PHE A 21 -2.84 4.77 18.38
CA PHE A 21 -1.61 4.24 18.96
C PHE A 21 -0.72 5.39 19.45
N PRO A 22 -0.83 5.82 20.72
CA PRO A 22 -0.20 7.06 21.20
C PRO A 22 1.33 7.01 21.28
N LYS A 23 1.92 5.81 21.22
CA LYS A 23 3.39 5.62 21.24
C LYS A 23 3.97 5.27 19.87
N ALA A 24 3.14 5.07 18.85
CA ALA A 24 3.59 4.72 17.51
C ALA A 24 4.06 5.95 16.73
N LYS A 25 4.96 5.72 15.77
CA LYS A 25 5.18 6.61 14.63
C LYS A 25 4.40 6.06 13.45
N TYR A 26 3.79 6.95 12.69
CA TYR A 26 3.04 6.64 11.49
C TYR A 26 3.90 7.05 10.29
N ILE A 27 4.30 6.08 9.50
CA ILE A 27 5.17 6.31 8.36
C ILE A 27 4.33 6.67 7.14
N PHE A 28 4.63 7.81 6.53
CA PHE A 28 4.04 8.24 5.27
C PHE A 28 5.16 8.52 4.26
N HIS A 29 4.99 8.04 3.03
CA HIS A 29 5.88 8.47 1.97
C HIS A 29 5.63 9.95 1.64
N LYS A 30 6.67 10.78 1.52
CA LYS A 30 6.58 12.24 1.32
C LYS A 30 5.70 12.62 0.14
N ARG A 31 5.88 11.96 -1.01
CA ARG A 31 5.09 12.24 -2.22
C ARG A 31 3.63 11.84 -2.06
N GLU A 32 3.37 10.71 -1.40
CA GLU A 32 2.01 10.27 -1.08
C GLU A 32 1.31 11.28 -0.18
N TYR A 33 1.99 11.67 0.91
CA TYR A 33 1.50 12.68 1.84
C TYR A 33 1.15 13.99 1.14
N ALA A 34 2.10 14.56 0.38
CA ALA A 34 1.91 15.83 -0.31
C ALA A 34 0.77 15.80 -1.33
N ALA A 35 0.63 14.70 -2.08
CA ALA A 35 -0.43 14.56 -3.07
C ALA A 35 -1.84 14.50 -2.45
N TRP A 36 -2.00 13.77 -1.34
CA TRP A 36 -3.27 13.72 -0.64
C TRP A 36 -3.62 15.02 0.09
N GLU A 37 -2.65 15.69 0.68
CA GLU A 37 -2.83 17.00 1.30
C GLU A 37 -3.28 18.02 0.26
N GLU A 38 -2.64 18.07 -0.90
CA GLU A 38 -2.98 18.97 -1.99
C GLU A 38 -4.36 18.66 -2.59
N SER A 39 -4.66 17.39 -2.86
CA SER A 39 -5.98 16.96 -3.34
C SER A 39 -7.08 17.35 -2.35
N THR A 40 -6.83 17.22 -1.05
CA THR A 40 -7.77 17.62 0.00
C THR A 40 -7.98 19.14 0.02
N LYS A 41 -6.90 19.94 -0.11
CA LYS A 41 -6.98 21.41 -0.18
C LYS A 41 -7.79 21.88 -1.39
N ARG A 42 -7.70 21.16 -2.52
CA ARG A 42 -8.50 21.42 -3.71
C ARG A 42 -9.95 20.93 -3.63
N GLY A 43 -10.33 20.24 -2.56
CA GLY A 43 -11.67 19.67 -2.38
C GLY A 43 -11.97 18.50 -3.33
N GLU A 44 -10.94 17.84 -3.86
CA GLU A 44 -11.12 16.70 -4.75
C GLU A 44 -11.69 15.50 -4.01
N THR A 45 -12.61 14.80 -4.65
CA THR A 45 -13.14 13.51 -4.18
C THR A 45 -12.65 12.40 -5.10
N ARG A 46 -12.15 11.33 -4.52
CA ARG A 46 -11.71 10.14 -5.27
C ARG A 46 -12.38 8.90 -4.71
N ALA A 47 -12.57 7.88 -5.56
CA ALA A 47 -13.05 6.58 -5.11
C ALA A 47 -12.13 6.02 -3.99
N GLY A 48 -12.72 5.60 -2.89
CA GLY A 48 -11.99 5.06 -1.73
C GLY A 48 -11.27 6.07 -0.84
N GLY A 49 -11.15 7.34 -1.24
CA GLY A 49 -10.41 8.36 -0.49
C GLY A 49 -10.97 9.76 -0.66
N GLY A 50 -10.28 10.75 -0.10
CA GLY A 50 -10.63 12.17 -0.22
C GLY A 50 -10.58 12.91 1.11
N GLY A 51 -11.08 14.16 1.12
CA GLY A 51 -10.90 15.12 2.19
C GLY A 51 -11.26 14.62 3.59
N ASN A 52 -12.33 13.87 3.74
CA ASN A 52 -12.74 13.34 5.05
C ASN A 52 -11.78 12.26 5.56
N VAL A 53 -11.27 11.39 4.68
CA VAL A 53 -10.29 10.37 5.08
C VAL A 53 -9.00 11.03 5.54
N TRP A 54 -8.50 12.01 4.79
CA TRP A 54 -7.34 12.80 5.19
C TRP A 54 -7.57 13.48 6.54
N ARG A 55 -8.66 14.25 6.65
CA ARG A 55 -9.00 15.06 7.82
C ARG A 55 -9.15 14.25 9.11
N PHE A 56 -9.78 13.08 9.01
CA PHE A 56 -10.08 12.28 10.21
C PHE A 56 -9.00 11.24 10.50
N ASN A 57 -8.33 10.69 9.49
CA ASN A 57 -7.41 9.56 9.66
C ASN A 57 -5.92 9.95 9.58
N CYS A 58 -5.58 11.14 9.05
CA CYS A 58 -4.19 11.56 8.85
C CYS A 58 -3.85 12.85 9.60
N GLU A 59 -4.63 13.91 9.46
CA GLU A 59 -4.36 15.19 10.14
C GLU A 59 -4.16 15.07 11.66
N PRO A 60 -4.96 14.28 12.42
CA PRO A 60 -4.76 14.15 13.87
C PRO A 60 -3.42 13.50 14.23
N VAL A 61 -2.94 12.57 13.41
CA VAL A 61 -1.62 11.93 13.58
C VAL A 61 -0.49 12.94 13.36
N VAL A 62 -0.64 13.80 12.35
CA VAL A 62 0.30 14.88 12.06
C VAL A 62 0.31 15.91 13.17
N ALA A 63 -0.87 16.36 13.60
CA ALA A 63 -1.03 17.33 14.70
C ALA A 63 -0.45 16.82 16.02
N ALA A 64 -0.48 15.50 16.25
CA ALA A 64 0.14 14.87 17.42
C ALA A 64 1.67 14.71 17.32
N GLY A 65 2.31 15.11 16.21
CA GLY A 65 3.75 14.96 16.00
C GLY A 65 4.21 13.49 15.83
N GLN A 66 3.29 12.61 15.44
CA GLN A 66 3.55 11.18 15.29
C GLN A 66 3.83 10.77 13.84
N ALA A 67 3.64 11.65 12.87
CA ALA A 67 3.95 11.37 11.47
C ALA A 67 5.48 11.35 11.25
N LEU A 68 5.92 10.34 10.48
CA LEU A 68 7.29 10.22 9.97
C LEU A 68 7.21 10.22 8.44
N LEU A 69 7.73 11.28 7.83
CA LEU A 69 7.78 11.41 6.37
C LEU A 69 9.08 10.82 5.84
N VAL A 70 8.98 9.85 4.92
CA VAL A 70 10.11 9.08 4.38
C VAL A 70 10.22 9.20 2.86
N ASP A 71 11.38 8.86 2.33
CA ASP A 71 11.69 8.83 0.90
C ASP A 71 11.66 7.41 0.32
N ASP A 72 11.98 7.26 -0.96
CA ASP A 72 11.87 6.02 -1.76
C ASP A 72 12.75 4.88 -1.21
N ASP A 73 13.87 5.20 -0.58
CA ASP A 73 14.88 4.27 -0.09
C ASP A 73 14.74 3.92 1.41
N PHE A 74 13.58 4.22 1.98
CA PHE A 74 13.35 4.03 3.41
C PHE A 74 13.41 2.56 3.83
N ALA A 75 14.28 2.29 4.81
CA ALA A 75 14.30 1.05 5.59
C ALA A 75 14.16 1.40 7.08
N LEU A 76 13.28 0.68 7.77
CA LEU A 76 13.15 0.81 9.22
C LEU A 76 14.35 0.16 9.91
N ASP A 77 14.76 -1.01 9.41
CA ASP A 77 15.91 -1.82 9.85
C ASP A 77 16.26 -2.85 8.76
N ASP A 78 17.12 -3.82 9.09
CA ASP A 78 17.51 -4.91 8.17
C ASP A 78 16.36 -5.90 7.87
N THR A 79 15.25 -5.81 8.62
CA THR A 79 14.08 -6.68 8.50
C THR A 79 12.99 -6.05 7.64
N PHE A 80 12.74 -4.73 7.78
CA PHE A 80 11.62 -4.03 7.15
C PHE A 80 12.09 -2.87 6.29
N TRP A 81 11.65 -2.83 5.03
CA TRP A 81 11.87 -1.68 4.14
C TRP A 81 10.68 -1.48 3.19
N LEU A 82 10.59 -0.28 2.63
CA LEU A 82 9.56 0.07 1.65
C LEU A 82 10.10 -0.07 0.23
N THR A 83 9.22 -0.41 -0.70
CA THR A 83 9.48 -0.33 -2.14
C THR A 83 8.33 0.42 -2.79
N PRO A 84 8.58 1.59 -3.41
CA PRO A 84 7.55 2.32 -4.14
C PRO A 84 6.98 1.51 -5.30
N THR A 85 5.67 1.52 -5.42
CA THR A 85 4.88 0.90 -6.49
C THR A 85 3.75 1.85 -6.88
N PRO A 86 4.07 3.04 -7.45
CA PRO A 86 3.10 4.09 -7.72
C PRO A 86 2.04 3.66 -8.73
N GLY A 87 0.92 4.37 -8.74
CA GLY A 87 -0.18 4.22 -9.70
C GLY A 87 -1.54 4.00 -9.04
N HIS A 88 -1.66 3.05 -8.10
CA HIS A 88 -2.87 2.96 -7.29
C HIS A 88 -3.08 4.22 -6.45
N SER A 89 -2.03 4.72 -5.88
CA SER A 89 -1.91 6.08 -5.37
C SER A 89 -0.57 6.68 -5.81
N PRO A 90 -0.35 8.00 -5.67
CA PRO A 90 0.82 8.68 -6.23
C PRO A 90 2.17 8.10 -5.83
N CYS A 91 2.24 7.54 -4.62
CA CYS A 91 3.41 6.81 -4.16
C CYS A 91 3.03 5.65 -3.23
N HIS A 92 2.13 4.80 -3.72
CA HIS A 92 1.86 3.52 -3.07
C HIS A 92 3.17 2.77 -2.83
N CYS A 93 3.30 2.11 -1.68
CA CYS A 93 4.49 1.34 -1.32
C CYS A 93 4.11 -0.07 -0.88
N CYS A 94 4.90 -1.04 -1.31
CA CYS A 94 4.91 -2.37 -0.71
C CYS A 94 5.82 -2.39 0.52
N VAL A 95 5.46 -3.17 1.54
CA VAL A 95 6.31 -3.41 2.72
C VAL A 95 7.01 -4.75 2.56
N ASN A 96 8.33 -4.73 2.50
CA ASN A 96 9.14 -5.93 2.45
C ASN A 96 9.51 -6.37 3.86
N ILE A 97 9.58 -7.67 4.06
CA ILE A 97 9.93 -8.31 5.32
C ILE A 97 10.96 -9.39 5.04
N ARG A 98 12.11 -9.35 5.73
CA ARG A 98 13.15 -10.40 5.64
C ARG A 98 13.44 -10.94 7.02
N SER A 99 13.29 -12.26 7.20
CA SER A 99 13.61 -12.91 8.47
C SER A 99 14.03 -14.35 8.22
N ARG A 100 15.07 -14.82 8.90
CA ARG A 100 15.55 -16.22 8.85
C ARG A 100 15.75 -16.75 7.43
N GLY A 101 16.29 -15.93 6.55
CA GLY A 101 16.54 -16.31 5.14
C GLY A 101 15.29 -16.34 4.26
N GLN A 102 14.11 -16.00 4.78
CA GLN A 102 12.88 -15.90 4.03
C GLN A 102 12.52 -14.45 3.73
N HIS A 103 11.81 -14.24 2.64
CA HIS A 103 11.33 -12.93 2.22
C HIS A 103 9.80 -12.96 2.01
N ALA A 104 9.13 -11.93 2.48
CA ALA A 104 7.72 -11.69 2.26
C ALA A 104 7.48 -10.23 1.86
N VAL A 105 6.43 -9.98 1.08
CA VAL A 105 6.03 -8.64 0.68
C VAL A 105 4.55 -8.43 0.92
N VAL A 106 4.20 -7.48 1.77
CA VAL A 106 2.82 -6.99 1.91
C VAL A 106 2.61 -5.99 0.79
N ILE A 107 1.71 -6.31 -0.13
CA ILE A 107 1.57 -5.57 -1.39
C ILE A 107 0.47 -4.50 -1.38
N GLY A 108 -0.26 -4.34 -0.27
CA GLY A 108 -1.34 -3.36 -0.20
C GLY A 108 -2.28 -3.47 -1.40
N ASP A 109 -2.54 -2.34 -2.03
CA ASP A 109 -3.44 -2.18 -3.17
C ASP A 109 -2.74 -2.25 -4.54
N LEU A 110 -1.51 -2.76 -4.58
CA LEU A 110 -0.84 -3.03 -5.86
C LEU A 110 -1.69 -3.96 -6.74
N MET A 111 -2.34 -4.95 -6.10
CA MET A 111 -3.30 -5.86 -6.74
C MET A 111 -4.50 -6.12 -5.83
N HIS A 112 -5.70 -6.10 -6.43
CA HIS A 112 -6.97 -6.36 -5.73
C HIS A 112 -7.52 -7.77 -5.99
N HIS A 113 -7.01 -8.46 -6.99
CA HIS A 113 -7.44 -9.82 -7.34
C HIS A 113 -6.30 -10.61 -7.99
N ALA A 114 -6.26 -11.93 -7.76
CA ALA A 114 -5.24 -12.82 -8.32
C ALA A 114 -5.19 -12.82 -9.87
N LEU A 115 -6.30 -12.48 -10.52
CA LEU A 115 -6.32 -12.31 -11.99
C LEU A 115 -5.37 -11.22 -12.49
N GLN A 116 -5.06 -10.22 -11.69
CA GLN A 116 -4.11 -9.16 -12.07
C GLN A 116 -2.66 -9.67 -12.15
N CYS A 117 -2.36 -10.86 -11.61
CA CYS A 117 -1.10 -11.52 -11.92
C CYS A 117 -1.06 -11.95 -13.40
N ARG A 118 -2.16 -12.47 -13.91
CA ARG A 118 -2.25 -12.92 -15.30
C ARG A 118 -2.45 -11.77 -16.28
N GLU A 119 -3.23 -10.77 -15.89
CA GLU A 119 -3.60 -9.60 -16.68
C GLU A 119 -3.21 -8.29 -15.91
N PRO A 120 -1.91 -7.97 -15.83
CA PRO A 120 -1.44 -6.83 -15.02
C PRO A 120 -1.94 -5.47 -15.51
N ALA A 121 -2.44 -5.40 -16.74
CA ALA A 121 -3.04 -4.17 -17.29
C ALA A 121 -4.45 -3.90 -16.76
N TRP A 122 -5.11 -4.88 -16.14
CA TRP A 122 -6.44 -4.67 -15.58
C TRP A 122 -6.35 -3.78 -14.33
N SER A 123 -7.02 -2.65 -14.39
CA SER A 123 -7.04 -1.64 -13.34
C SER A 123 -8.41 -1.54 -12.70
N THR A 124 -8.46 -0.95 -11.53
CA THR A 124 -9.69 -0.63 -10.80
C THR A 124 -10.02 0.86 -10.97
N ILE A 125 -11.26 1.23 -10.65
CA ILE A 125 -11.67 2.64 -10.59
C ILE A 125 -10.97 3.42 -9.47
N PHE A 126 -10.30 2.71 -8.56
CA PHE A 126 -9.56 3.29 -7.43
C PHE A 126 -8.13 3.68 -7.80
N ASP A 127 -7.61 3.19 -8.93
CA ASP A 127 -6.27 3.55 -9.39
C ASP A 127 -6.21 5.03 -9.77
N TRP A 128 -5.24 5.74 -9.22
CA TRP A 128 -5.03 7.16 -9.50
C TRP A 128 -4.48 7.38 -10.92
N ASP A 129 -3.57 6.50 -11.32
CA ASP A 129 -3.05 6.37 -12.70
C ASP A 129 -3.02 4.87 -13.06
N ALA A 130 -3.94 4.46 -13.93
CA ALA A 130 -4.12 3.07 -14.32
C ALA A 130 -2.91 2.50 -15.07
N ASP A 131 -2.25 3.32 -15.90
CA ASP A 131 -1.08 2.91 -16.68
C ASP A 131 0.14 2.75 -15.78
N GLU A 132 0.35 3.68 -14.83
CA GLU A 132 1.42 3.58 -13.84
C GLU A 132 1.20 2.36 -12.92
N ALA A 133 -0.04 2.14 -12.46
CA ALA A 133 -0.40 0.97 -11.66
C ALA A 133 -0.12 -0.34 -12.42
N ALA A 134 -0.42 -0.39 -13.72
CA ALA A 134 -0.10 -1.54 -14.57
C ALA A 134 1.41 -1.75 -14.72
N ARG A 135 2.21 -0.66 -14.86
CA ARG A 135 3.68 -0.73 -14.89
C ARG A 135 4.25 -1.25 -13.58
N SER A 136 3.77 -0.72 -12.45
CA SER A 136 4.17 -1.15 -11.11
C SER A 136 3.84 -2.62 -10.87
N ARG A 137 2.64 -3.09 -11.26
CA ARG A 137 2.26 -4.51 -11.18
C ARG A 137 3.20 -5.41 -11.98
N ARG A 138 3.46 -5.07 -13.26
CA ARG A 138 4.37 -5.86 -14.10
C ARG A 138 5.78 -5.90 -13.53
N GLY A 139 6.30 -4.76 -13.09
CA GLY A 139 7.63 -4.65 -12.49
C GLY A 139 7.75 -5.48 -11.21
N PHE A 140 6.75 -5.43 -10.35
CA PHE A 140 6.69 -6.24 -9.13
C PHE A 140 6.66 -7.74 -9.45
N LEU A 141 5.72 -8.16 -10.32
CA LEU A 141 5.56 -9.57 -10.68
C LEU A 141 6.84 -10.14 -11.29
N GLY A 142 7.52 -9.40 -12.17
CA GLY A 142 8.79 -9.82 -12.75
C GLY A 142 9.92 -9.96 -11.74
N LYS A 143 9.89 -9.17 -10.64
CA LYS A 143 10.88 -9.24 -9.57
C LYS A 143 10.66 -10.41 -8.60
N VAL A 144 9.40 -10.78 -8.32
CA VAL A 144 9.08 -11.79 -7.29
C VAL A 144 8.82 -13.18 -7.86
N ALA A 145 8.50 -13.29 -9.14
CA ALA A 145 8.20 -14.58 -9.77
C ALA A 145 9.39 -15.55 -9.67
N GLY A 146 9.13 -16.75 -9.19
CA GLY A 146 10.12 -17.81 -9.05
C GLY A 146 11.17 -17.62 -7.95
N THR A 147 11.10 -16.52 -7.15
CA THR A 147 12.08 -16.26 -6.08
C THR A 147 11.77 -17.02 -4.78
N GLY A 148 10.59 -17.63 -4.68
CA GLY A 148 10.11 -18.24 -3.44
C GLY A 148 9.59 -17.25 -2.41
N SER A 149 9.63 -15.94 -2.68
CA SER A 149 9.09 -14.91 -1.78
C SER A 149 7.60 -15.10 -1.56
N PHE A 150 7.16 -14.90 -0.31
CA PHE A 150 5.74 -14.81 -0.01
C PHE A 150 5.19 -13.47 -0.47
N VAL A 151 4.03 -13.49 -1.09
CA VAL A 151 3.25 -12.31 -1.43
C VAL A 151 2.01 -12.29 -0.56
N LEU A 152 1.81 -11.18 0.15
CA LEU A 152 0.76 -11.00 1.15
C LEU A 152 -0.20 -9.88 0.68
N PRO A 153 -1.15 -10.19 -0.21
CA PRO A 153 -2.17 -9.25 -0.64
C PRO A 153 -3.25 -9.12 0.42
N ILE A 154 -3.86 -7.94 0.51
CA ILE A 154 -4.90 -7.69 1.53
C ILE A 154 -6.32 -7.88 0.98
N HIS A 155 -6.50 -7.81 -0.34
CA HIS A 155 -7.80 -7.93 -0.99
C HIS A 155 -8.08 -9.32 -1.61
N PHE A 156 -7.11 -10.23 -1.57
CA PHE A 156 -7.34 -11.58 -2.13
C PHE A 156 -8.15 -12.45 -1.17
N PRO A 157 -8.92 -13.42 -1.71
CA PRO A 157 -9.68 -14.34 -0.88
C PRO A 157 -8.76 -15.22 -0.03
N HIS A 158 -9.31 -15.73 1.08
CA HIS A 158 -8.63 -16.73 1.91
C HIS A 158 -8.19 -17.97 1.05
N PRO A 159 -6.96 -18.51 1.26
CA PRO A 159 -6.00 -18.26 2.34
C PRO A 159 -5.08 -17.05 2.17
N THR A 160 -5.32 -16.18 1.25
CA THR A 160 -4.69 -14.89 0.98
C THR A 160 -3.20 -15.00 0.59
N ALA A 161 -2.34 -15.50 1.49
CA ALA A 161 -0.91 -15.61 1.22
C ALA A 161 -0.60 -16.57 0.07
N GLY A 162 0.42 -16.23 -0.72
CA GLY A 162 0.82 -17.05 -1.85
C GLY A 162 2.21 -16.72 -2.38
N ARG A 163 2.50 -17.27 -3.54
CA ARG A 163 3.72 -17.00 -4.31
C ARG A 163 3.38 -16.72 -5.77
N VAL A 164 4.24 -16.00 -6.44
CA VAL A 164 4.11 -15.74 -7.88
C VAL A 164 5.03 -16.68 -8.65
N GLU A 165 4.49 -17.31 -9.66
CA GLU A 165 5.23 -18.13 -10.61
C GLU A 165 5.16 -17.51 -12.00
N ALA A 166 6.25 -17.60 -12.75
CA ALA A 166 6.27 -17.28 -14.17
C ALA A 166 5.61 -18.41 -14.97
N ASP A 167 4.78 -18.06 -15.94
CA ASP A 167 4.09 -18.97 -16.85
C ASP A 167 4.20 -18.43 -18.28
N CYS A 168 5.23 -18.84 -19.00
CA CYS A 168 5.59 -18.30 -20.29
C CYS A 168 5.71 -16.76 -20.26
N ASN A 169 4.79 -16.05 -20.91
CA ASN A 169 4.75 -14.57 -20.94
C ASN A 169 3.80 -13.96 -19.89
N ARG A 170 3.35 -14.75 -18.93
CA ARG A 170 2.37 -14.34 -17.90
C ARG A 170 2.86 -14.76 -16.51
N PHE A 171 2.09 -14.36 -15.51
CA PHE A 171 2.32 -14.75 -14.13
C PHE A 171 1.08 -15.45 -13.57
N SER A 172 1.29 -16.34 -12.62
CA SER A 172 0.22 -17.00 -11.89
C SER A 172 0.43 -16.85 -10.39
N TYR A 173 -0.66 -16.71 -9.65
CA TYR A 173 -0.64 -16.67 -8.19
C TYR A 173 -0.96 -18.06 -7.63
N LYS A 174 -0.11 -18.57 -6.77
CA LYS A 174 -0.27 -19.85 -6.08
C LYS A 174 -0.52 -19.60 -4.61
N PHE A 175 -1.74 -19.83 -4.18
CA PHE A 175 -2.09 -19.75 -2.76
C PHE A 175 -1.33 -20.81 -1.96
N VAL A 176 -0.80 -20.42 -0.80
CA VAL A 176 -0.14 -21.32 0.15
C VAL A 176 -1.18 -21.72 1.19
N ARG A 177 -1.33 -23.03 1.37
CA ARG A 177 -2.22 -23.65 2.37
C ARG A 177 -1.48 -23.93 3.67
#